data_b9af1648baa5935af220b1a97458240d
#
_entry.id   b9af1648baa5935af220b1a97458240d
#
_cell.length_a   1.000
_cell.length_b   1.000
_cell.length_c   1.000
_cell.angle_alpha   90.00
_cell.angle_beta   90.00
_cell.angle_gamma   90.00
#
_symmetry.space_group_name_H-M   'P 1'
#
loop_
_entity.id
_entity.type
_entity.pdbx_description
1 polymer ?
#
loop_
_entity_poly.entity_id
_entity_poly.type
_entity_poly.pdbx_seq_one_letter_code
_entity_poly.pdbx_strand_id
1 'polypeptide(L)'
;LIDLDKRLIYNFYKNKGYYKSKVVSSFANYLGDNEFELIYNINSGDKFFFNDLSLKLPIDYDLKNFEKLTKMFANLKGEKYSLNSIDKILNEIDKIVLSEQYEFLNATVNESVSNDLIDLTFVIQESEKFYVEKINIFGNNITQEEVLRNVFLVDEGDAFNELLHKKTLNNLKSLNFFSKVEDQIIDSELKNQKIINITVEEKPTGEIMAGAGVGTDGGTIAFGVTENNFLGRGINFATDLSIGADTLKGIVSLNNPNYKGSNKSLNLSIENRTTDRLKNFGYKSNKTGFTIGSRFEYYDNLYLRYGTSTYVEKLTTDSTASAKLKKQEGSYFDTFLNYTFDYDVRNQKFQTTEGFRSRFTQKVPIISENYSLTNSYNFKFYNQWLDENIASFGIFASTTNSITGKDVKLSDRLFISSNRLRGFEKGKVGPKDGLDFVGGNYAFAFNAATTIPQILPNIQSTNFSVFFDAANVWGVDYDSGIDEDNKIRSAIGVAVDFFTPIGPLNFSLSEPITKGKNDITESFRFNLGTTF
;
A
#
# COMPACT_ATOMS: atom_id res chain seq x y z
N LEU A 1 -19.80 1.64 -22.89
CA LEU A 1 -18.99 0.46 -22.55
C LEU A 1 -18.20 -0.01 -23.76
N ILE A 2 -18.83 -0.40 -24.89
CA ILE A 2 -18.14 -0.94 -26.09
C ILE A 2 -17.01 0.00 -26.59
N ASP A 3 -17.21 1.31 -26.62
CA ASP A 3 -16.18 2.25 -27.05
C ASP A 3 -15.04 2.40 -26.06
N LEU A 4 -15.32 2.25 -24.77
CA LEU A 4 -14.29 2.17 -23.72
C LEU A 4 -13.46 0.91 -23.90
N ASP A 5 -14.11 -0.24 -24.09
CA ASP A 5 -13.44 -1.53 -24.30
C ASP A 5 -12.57 -1.50 -25.58
N LYS A 6 -13.06 -0.95 -26.69
CA LYS A 6 -12.25 -0.75 -27.91
C LYS A 6 -10.98 0.04 -27.63
N ARG A 7 -11.06 1.12 -26.84
CA ARG A 7 -9.90 1.94 -26.47
C ARG A 7 -8.93 1.17 -25.59
N LEU A 8 -9.43 0.39 -24.62
CA LEU A 8 -8.60 -0.45 -23.76
C LEU A 8 -7.89 -1.55 -24.57
N ILE A 9 -8.61 -2.23 -25.48
CA ILE A 9 -8.05 -3.23 -26.39
C ILE A 9 -6.97 -2.61 -27.27
N TYR A 10 -7.23 -1.45 -27.85
CA TYR A 10 -6.28 -0.72 -28.68
C TYR A 10 -4.99 -0.38 -27.89
N ASN A 11 -5.12 0.17 -26.69
CA ASN A 11 -3.99 0.48 -25.83
C ASN A 11 -3.21 -0.79 -25.41
N PHE A 12 -3.92 -1.88 -25.10
CA PHE A 12 -3.30 -3.17 -24.78
C PHE A 12 -2.42 -3.67 -25.93
N TYR A 13 -2.96 -3.71 -27.15
CA TYR A 13 -2.20 -4.16 -28.30
C TYR A 13 -1.02 -3.25 -28.64
N LYS A 14 -1.19 -1.92 -28.56
CA LYS A 14 -0.11 -0.97 -28.72
C LYS A 14 1.00 -1.18 -27.69
N ASN A 15 0.66 -1.47 -26.44
CA ASN A 15 1.65 -1.75 -25.40
C ASN A 15 2.39 -3.10 -25.60
N LYS A 16 1.89 -3.96 -26.47
CA LYS A 16 2.55 -5.22 -26.87
C LYS A 16 3.32 -5.11 -28.19
N GLY A 17 3.43 -3.91 -28.76
CA GLY A 17 4.14 -3.61 -29.99
C GLY A 17 3.29 -3.54 -31.26
N TYR A 18 2.00 -3.81 -31.19
CA TYR A 18 1.13 -3.80 -32.37
C TYR A 18 0.60 -2.40 -32.65
N TYR A 19 1.44 -1.55 -33.19
CA TYR A 19 1.17 -0.13 -33.43
C TYR A 19 -0.04 0.12 -34.33
N LYS A 20 -0.23 -0.70 -35.40
CA LYS A 20 -1.31 -0.58 -36.35
C LYS A 20 -2.55 -1.41 -36.01
N SER A 21 -2.64 -1.95 -34.80
CA SER A 21 -3.79 -2.75 -34.39
C SER A 21 -5.12 -1.99 -34.54
N LYS A 22 -6.15 -2.70 -34.97
CA LYS A 22 -7.50 -2.14 -35.14
C LYS A 22 -8.55 -3.13 -34.68
N VAL A 23 -9.56 -2.64 -33.97
CA VAL A 23 -10.81 -3.38 -33.78
C VAL A 23 -11.64 -3.22 -35.05
N VAL A 24 -11.73 -4.27 -35.84
CA VAL A 24 -12.41 -4.27 -37.16
C VAL A 24 -13.92 -4.22 -36.98
N SER A 25 -14.44 -4.98 -36.04
CA SER A 25 -15.85 -4.98 -35.67
C SER A 25 -16.06 -5.33 -34.20
N SER A 26 -17.16 -4.87 -33.66
CA SER A 26 -17.62 -5.24 -32.34
C SER A 26 -19.13 -5.35 -32.32
N PHE A 27 -19.66 -6.40 -31.75
CA PHE A 27 -21.09 -6.60 -31.60
C PHE A 27 -21.40 -7.37 -30.31
N ALA A 28 -22.63 -7.23 -29.87
CA ALA A 28 -23.17 -7.92 -28.72
C ALA A 28 -24.22 -8.91 -29.16
N ASN A 29 -24.06 -10.18 -28.83
CA ASN A 29 -25.05 -11.22 -28.97
C ASN A 29 -25.84 -11.35 -27.67
N TYR A 30 -27.15 -11.31 -27.77
CA TYR A 30 -28.03 -11.62 -26.64
C TYR A 30 -28.17 -13.13 -26.49
N LEU A 31 -27.79 -13.67 -25.34
CA LEU A 31 -27.81 -15.11 -25.07
C LEU A 31 -29.11 -15.56 -24.34
N GLY A 32 -29.96 -14.65 -23.89
CA GLY A 32 -31.12 -14.89 -23.03
C GLY A 32 -30.80 -14.53 -21.55
N ASP A 33 -31.79 -14.57 -20.69
CA ASP A 33 -31.67 -14.34 -19.22
C ASP A 33 -30.87 -13.11 -18.81
N ASN A 34 -30.97 -12.00 -19.57
CA ASN A 34 -30.19 -10.76 -19.43
C ASN A 34 -28.66 -10.90 -19.62
N GLU A 35 -28.20 -11.96 -20.26
CA GLU A 35 -26.81 -12.17 -20.62
C GLU A 35 -26.49 -11.71 -22.03
N PHE A 36 -25.33 -11.09 -22.22
CA PHE A 36 -24.79 -10.65 -23.51
C PHE A 36 -23.35 -11.13 -23.67
N GLU A 37 -23.06 -11.69 -24.82
CA GLU A 37 -21.71 -11.99 -25.27
C GLU A 37 -21.19 -10.82 -26.11
N LEU A 38 -20.07 -10.21 -25.67
CA LEU A 38 -19.40 -9.15 -26.43
C LEU A 38 -18.28 -9.74 -27.28
N ILE A 39 -18.37 -9.57 -28.59
CA ILE A 39 -17.40 -10.11 -29.55
C ILE A 39 -16.65 -8.94 -30.18
N TYR A 40 -15.31 -8.98 -30.12
CA TYR A 40 -14.42 -8.02 -30.75
C TYR A 40 -13.54 -8.74 -31.78
N ASN A 41 -13.64 -8.35 -33.05
CA ASN A 41 -12.74 -8.82 -34.09
C ASN A 41 -11.57 -7.86 -34.22
N ILE A 42 -10.35 -8.35 -33.96
CA ILE A 42 -9.15 -7.54 -33.90
C ILE A 42 -8.20 -7.94 -35.03
N ASN A 43 -7.74 -6.94 -35.78
CA ASN A 43 -6.58 -7.09 -36.63
C ASN A 43 -5.39 -6.49 -35.93
N SER A 44 -4.48 -7.33 -35.41
CA SER A 44 -3.30 -6.88 -34.68
C SER A 44 -2.25 -6.22 -35.58
N GLY A 45 -2.15 -6.65 -36.82
CA GLY A 45 -1.04 -6.26 -37.71
C GLY A 45 0.32 -6.79 -37.21
N ASP A 46 1.39 -6.20 -37.73
CA ASP A 46 2.77 -6.54 -37.38
C ASP A 46 3.26 -5.80 -36.12
N LYS A 47 4.33 -6.30 -35.51
CA LYS A 47 4.98 -5.64 -34.38
C LYS A 47 5.92 -4.56 -34.87
N PHE A 48 5.93 -3.45 -34.15
CA PHE A 48 6.79 -2.30 -34.36
C PHE A 48 7.75 -2.15 -33.18
N PHE A 49 8.92 -1.57 -33.47
CA PHE A 49 9.99 -1.40 -32.50
C PHE A 49 10.45 0.06 -32.48
N PHE A 50 10.91 0.52 -31.34
CA PHE A 50 11.54 1.83 -31.22
C PHE A 50 12.90 1.82 -31.92
N ASN A 51 13.14 2.80 -32.80
CA ASN A 51 14.42 2.95 -33.49
C ASN A 51 15.21 4.11 -32.87
N ASP A 52 14.95 5.34 -33.27
CA ASP A 52 15.63 6.50 -32.74
C ASP A 52 14.70 7.35 -31.86
N LEU A 53 15.20 7.69 -30.67
CA LEU A 53 14.49 8.56 -29.74
C LEU A 53 15.35 9.80 -29.51
N SER A 54 14.79 10.97 -29.80
CA SER A 54 15.49 12.24 -29.73
C SER A 54 14.71 13.29 -28.96
N LEU A 55 15.43 14.24 -28.39
CA LEU A 55 14.90 15.39 -27.66
C LEU A 55 15.31 16.67 -28.39
N LYS A 56 14.33 17.52 -28.69
CA LYS A 56 14.56 18.88 -29.18
C LYS A 56 14.20 19.87 -28.07
N LEU A 57 15.18 20.69 -27.70
CA LEU A 57 15.06 21.73 -26.69
C LEU A 57 15.20 23.13 -27.32
N PRO A 58 14.60 24.18 -26.74
CA PRO A 58 14.95 25.56 -27.05
C PRO A 58 16.44 25.82 -26.75
N ILE A 59 17.01 26.85 -27.37
CA ILE A 59 18.46 27.11 -27.36
C ILE A 59 19.01 27.39 -25.94
N ASP A 60 18.20 27.96 -25.07
CA ASP A 60 18.58 28.41 -23.74
C ASP A 60 18.51 27.33 -22.66
N TYR A 61 18.19 26.08 -23.03
CA TYR A 61 18.00 24.98 -22.08
C TYR A 61 19.22 24.04 -22.07
N ASP A 62 19.74 23.74 -20.87
CA ASP A 62 20.89 22.85 -20.73
C ASP A 62 20.48 21.37 -20.86
N LEU A 63 21.03 20.68 -21.85
CA LEU A 63 20.83 19.24 -22.08
C LEU A 63 21.19 18.38 -20.86
N LYS A 64 22.08 18.86 -19.98
CA LYS A 64 22.47 18.12 -18.76
C LYS A 64 21.29 17.88 -17.83
N ASN A 65 20.33 18.79 -17.74
CA ASN A 65 19.14 18.64 -16.92
C ASN A 65 18.25 17.49 -17.41
N PHE A 66 18.42 17.10 -18.67
CA PHE A 66 17.67 16.02 -19.34
C PHE A 66 18.48 14.73 -19.53
N GLU A 67 19.64 14.57 -18.89
CA GLU A 67 20.51 13.38 -19.03
C GLU A 67 19.78 12.08 -18.69
N LYS A 68 18.85 12.11 -17.76
CA LYS A 68 18.01 10.96 -17.39
C LYS A 68 17.18 10.46 -18.57
N LEU A 69 16.64 11.36 -19.40
CA LEU A 69 15.89 11.00 -20.61
C LEU A 69 16.79 10.30 -21.63
N THR A 70 18.02 10.75 -21.79
CA THR A 70 19.00 10.14 -22.71
C THR A 70 19.26 8.67 -22.35
N LYS A 71 19.36 8.37 -21.05
CA LYS A 71 19.47 6.99 -20.56
C LYS A 71 18.19 6.17 -20.83
N MET A 72 17.02 6.78 -20.65
CA MET A 72 15.75 6.12 -20.97
C MET A 72 15.61 5.83 -22.47
N PHE A 73 16.03 6.75 -23.33
CA PHE A 73 16.04 6.56 -24.79
C PHE A 73 16.95 5.40 -25.20
N ALA A 74 18.17 5.35 -24.66
CA ALA A 74 19.11 4.27 -24.92
C ALA A 74 18.56 2.90 -24.53
N ASN A 75 17.83 2.81 -23.42
CA ASN A 75 17.24 1.57 -22.95
C ASN A 75 16.02 1.12 -23.79
N LEU A 76 15.32 2.05 -24.43
CA LEU A 76 14.15 1.74 -25.25
C LEU A 76 14.49 1.44 -26.70
N LYS A 77 15.66 1.81 -27.19
CA LYS A 77 16.08 1.55 -28.58
C LYS A 77 16.12 0.05 -28.87
N GLY A 78 15.34 -0.38 -29.85
CA GLY A 78 15.19 -1.79 -30.23
C GLY A 78 14.11 -2.56 -29.44
N GLU A 79 13.54 -1.96 -28.39
CA GLU A 79 12.43 -2.55 -27.68
C GLU A 79 11.12 -2.42 -28.44
N LYS A 80 10.14 -3.27 -28.12
CA LYS A 80 8.81 -3.23 -28.72
C LYS A 80 8.11 -1.89 -28.40
N TYR A 81 7.44 -1.34 -29.40
CA TYR A 81 6.64 -0.14 -29.21
C TYR A 81 5.65 -0.29 -28.04
N SER A 82 5.54 0.74 -27.22
CA SER A 82 4.66 0.77 -26.05
C SER A 82 4.21 2.21 -25.75
N LEU A 83 2.91 2.45 -25.71
CA LEU A 83 2.33 3.72 -25.25
C LEU A 83 2.76 4.05 -23.83
N ASN A 84 2.76 3.04 -22.94
CA ASN A 84 3.19 3.22 -21.54
C ASN A 84 4.64 3.70 -21.44
N SER A 85 5.51 3.32 -22.38
CA SER A 85 6.90 3.78 -22.40
C SER A 85 6.99 5.25 -22.81
N ILE A 86 6.16 5.69 -23.76
CA ILE A 86 6.05 7.10 -24.15
C ILE A 86 5.51 7.93 -22.99
N ASP A 87 4.44 7.46 -22.33
CA ASP A 87 3.87 8.13 -21.16
C ASP A 87 4.88 8.26 -20.00
N LYS A 88 5.72 7.23 -19.79
CA LYS A 88 6.81 7.29 -18.80
C LYS A 88 7.83 8.38 -19.14
N ILE A 89 8.18 8.55 -20.41
CA ILE A 89 9.09 9.61 -20.86
C ILE A 89 8.45 10.98 -20.66
N LEU A 90 7.20 11.17 -21.08
CA LEU A 90 6.47 12.42 -20.89
C LEU A 90 6.35 12.78 -19.40
N ASN A 91 6.02 11.81 -18.57
CA ASN A 91 5.98 12.02 -17.12
C ASN A 91 7.35 12.39 -16.52
N GLU A 92 8.44 11.88 -17.09
CA GLU A 92 9.78 12.26 -16.66
C GLU A 92 10.16 13.67 -17.13
N ILE A 93 9.78 14.05 -18.37
CA ILE A 93 9.89 15.44 -18.84
C ILE A 93 9.15 16.38 -17.89
N ASP A 94 7.91 16.03 -17.54
CA ASP A 94 7.10 16.81 -16.59
C ASP A 94 7.80 17.00 -15.23
N LYS A 95 8.44 15.94 -14.71
CA LYS A 95 9.18 16.01 -13.45
C LYS A 95 10.38 16.96 -13.56
N ILE A 96 11.13 16.89 -14.67
CA ILE A 96 12.28 17.76 -14.93
C ILE A 96 11.81 19.21 -15.04
N VAL A 97 10.77 19.46 -15.82
CA VAL A 97 10.18 20.81 -15.97
C VAL A 97 9.79 21.39 -14.62
N LEU A 98 9.20 20.57 -13.74
CA LEU A 98 8.82 20.99 -12.40
C LEU A 98 10.01 21.19 -11.46
N SER A 99 11.00 20.31 -11.49
CA SER A 99 12.18 20.39 -10.60
C SER A 99 13.09 21.56 -10.93
N GLU A 100 13.22 21.87 -12.21
CA GLU A 100 14.05 23.00 -12.71
C GLU A 100 13.26 24.32 -12.77
N GLN A 101 12.01 24.32 -12.31
CA GLN A 101 11.13 25.51 -12.31
C GLN A 101 11.00 26.16 -13.69
N TYR A 102 11.00 25.35 -14.75
CA TYR A 102 10.76 25.85 -16.09
C TYR A 102 9.29 26.25 -16.25
N GLU A 103 9.08 27.52 -16.46
CA GLU A 103 7.78 28.09 -16.73
C GLU A 103 7.48 28.06 -18.24
N PHE A 104 6.22 28.01 -18.62
CA PHE A 104 5.76 28.17 -20.02
C PHE A 104 6.30 27.12 -21.00
N LEU A 105 6.51 25.88 -20.59
CA LEU A 105 6.90 24.79 -21.47
C LEU A 105 5.73 23.91 -21.89
N ASN A 106 5.77 23.48 -23.14
CA ASN A 106 4.90 22.46 -23.70
C ASN A 106 5.74 21.34 -24.31
N ALA A 107 5.39 20.09 -24.02
CA ALA A 107 6.07 18.92 -24.57
C ALA A 107 5.14 18.19 -25.54
N THR A 108 5.61 18.00 -26.76
CA THR A 108 4.89 17.24 -27.81
C THR A 108 5.75 16.09 -28.30
N VAL A 109 5.09 15.02 -28.80
CA VAL A 109 5.77 13.86 -29.37
C VAL A 109 5.43 13.77 -30.84
N ASN A 110 6.46 13.76 -31.69
CA ASN A 110 6.33 13.52 -33.11
C ASN A 110 6.77 12.08 -33.40
N GLU A 111 5.88 11.29 -34.00
CA GLU A 111 6.16 9.92 -34.40
C GLU A 111 6.42 9.85 -35.90
N SER A 112 7.50 9.17 -36.29
CA SER A 112 7.81 8.85 -37.69
C SER A 112 7.95 7.35 -37.87
N VAL A 113 7.18 6.78 -38.80
CA VAL A 113 7.10 5.34 -39.01
C VAL A 113 7.81 4.97 -40.32
N SER A 114 8.78 4.08 -40.24
CA SER A 114 9.51 3.53 -41.38
C SER A 114 9.59 2.01 -41.26
N ASN A 115 8.89 1.30 -42.16
CA ASN A 115 8.71 -0.15 -42.11
C ASN A 115 8.06 -0.61 -40.78
N ASP A 116 8.81 -1.35 -39.96
CA ASP A 116 8.44 -1.82 -38.62
C ASP A 116 9.12 -1.04 -37.49
N LEU A 117 9.77 0.08 -37.82
CA LEU A 117 10.51 0.94 -36.91
C LEU A 117 9.78 2.27 -36.69
N ILE A 118 9.84 2.77 -35.47
CA ILE A 118 9.25 4.04 -35.06
C ILE A 118 10.32 4.93 -34.46
N ASP A 119 10.52 6.09 -35.07
CA ASP A 119 11.33 7.17 -34.52
C ASP A 119 10.44 8.12 -33.71
N LEU A 120 10.90 8.53 -32.54
CA LEU A 120 10.21 9.47 -31.67
C LEU A 120 11.05 10.73 -31.47
N THR A 121 10.48 11.87 -31.73
CA THR A 121 11.08 13.16 -31.38
C THR A 121 10.22 13.85 -30.32
N PHE A 122 10.74 13.96 -29.11
CA PHE A 122 10.16 14.75 -28.05
C PHE A 122 10.57 16.20 -28.24
N VAL A 123 9.61 17.08 -28.51
CA VAL A 123 9.86 18.49 -28.77
C VAL A 123 9.37 19.30 -27.59
N ILE A 124 10.28 19.96 -26.90
CA ILE A 124 9.98 20.92 -25.84
C ILE A 124 10.03 22.32 -26.46
N GLN A 125 8.97 23.08 -26.31
CA GLN A 125 8.83 24.41 -26.85
C GLN A 125 8.37 25.38 -25.77
N GLU A 126 8.83 26.61 -25.82
CA GLU A 126 8.25 27.68 -25.02
C GLU A 126 6.85 28.00 -25.53
N SER A 127 5.90 28.09 -24.62
CA SER A 127 4.54 28.57 -24.90
C SER A 127 4.46 30.08 -24.66
N GLU A 128 3.37 30.71 -25.14
CA GLU A 128 3.09 32.11 -24.81
C GLU A 128 2.98 32.27 -23.28
N LYS A 129 3.52 33.39 -22.78
CA LYS A 129 3.56 33.68 -21.35
C LYS A 129 2.23 34.25 -20.89
N PHE A 130 1.46 33.43 -20.20
CA PHE A 130 0.24 33.85 -19.53
C PHE A 130 0.39 33.69 -18.02
N TYR A 131 -0.29 34.55 -17.26
CA TYR A 131 -0.36 34.47 -15.80
C TYR A 131 -1.80 34.21 -15.36
N VAL A 132 -1.97 33.57 -14.22
CA VAL A 132 -3.31 33.35 -13.65
C VAL A 132 -3.76 34.60 -12.93
N GLU A 133 -4.81 35.26 -13.43
CA GLU A 133 -5.41 36.41 -12.75
C GLU A 133 -6.23 35.95 -11.55
N LYS A 134 -7.09 34.95 -11.76
CA LYS A 134 -8.04 34.49 -10.77
C LYS A 134 -8.43 33.03 -10.98
N ILE A 135 -8.68 32.34 -9.88
CA ILE A 135 -9.24 31.00 -9.86
C ILE A 135 -10.59 31.03 -9.14
N ASN A 136 -11.68 30.83 -9.89
CA ASN A 136 -13.02 30.73 -9.35
C ASN A 136 -13.39 29.25 -9.15
N ILE A 137 -13.99 28.93 -8.00
CA ILE A 137 -14.44 27.59 -7.66
C ILE A 137 -15.96 27.64 -7.45
N PHE A 138 -16.68 26.72 -8.10
CA PHE A 138 -18.13 26.62 -8.06
C PHE A 138 -18.57 25.20 -7.70
N GLY A 139 -19.70 25.09 -6.97
CA GLY A 139 -20.34 23.82 -6.66
C GLY A 139 -19.87 23.13 -5.37
N ASN A 140 -18.89 23.70 -4.67
CA ASN A 140 -18.41 23.21 -3.39
C ASN A 140 -19.29 23.71 -2.23
N ASN A 141 -20.49 23.13 -2.07
CA ASN A 141 -21.47 23.57 -1.07
C ASN A 141 -21.14 23.07 0.34
N ILE A 142 -20.52 21.89 0.45
CA ILE A 142 -20.13 21.21 1.71
C ILE A 142 -18.63 21.36 1.93
N THR A 143 -17.82 21.08 0.90
CA THR A 143 -16.36 21.12 0.99
C THR A 143 -15.87 22.56 1.06
N GLN A 144 -15.08 22.85 2.08
CA GLN A 144 -14.48 24.18 2.25
C GLN A 144 -13.50 24.46 1.09
N GLU A 145 -13.51 25.67 0.60
CA GLU A 145 -12.68 26.09 -0.54
C GLU A 145 -11.18 25.86 -0.29
N GLU A 146 -10.72 26.04 0.95
CA GLU A 146 -9.35 25.77 1.36
C GLU A 146 -8.92 24.33 1.05
N VAL A 147 -9.82 23.33 1.13
CA VAL A 147 -9.52 21.93 0.83
C VAL A 147 -9.22 21.74 -0.65
N LEU A 148 -9.94 22.44 -1.53
CA LEU A 148 -9.69 22.40 -2.97
C LEU A 148 -8.38 23.15 -3.30
N ARG A 149 -8.21 24.36 -2.75
CA ARG A 149 -7.01 25.19 -2.99
C ARG A 149 -5.72 24.49 -2.51
N ASN A 150 -5.76 23.75 -1.43
CA ASN A 150 -4.60 23.00 -0.91
C ASN A 150 -4.04 21.93 -1.87
N VAL A 151 -4.75 21.56 -2.93
CA VAL A 151 -4.25 20.59 -3.93
C VAL A 151 -3.91 21.27 -5.26
N PHE A 152 -4.02 22.59 -5.34
CA PHE A 152 -3.63 23.36 -6.50
C PHE A 152 -2.09 23.42 -6.59
N LEU A 153 -1.60 23.34 -7.80
CA LEU A 153 -0.17 23.45 -8.12
C LEU A 153 0.14 24.77 -8.83
N VAL A 154 -0.89 25.51 -9.21
CA VAL A 154 -0.82 26.86 -9.79
C VAL A 154 -1.79 27.70 -9.01
N ASP A 155 -1.37 28.86 -8.53
CA ASP A 155 -2.19 29.80 -7.77
C ASP A 155 -2.36 31.13 -8.54
N GLU A 156 -3.16 32.01 -8.00
CA GLU A 156 -3.39 33.34 -8.54
C GLU A 156 -2.08 34.18 -8.53
N GLY A 157 -1.74 34.76 -9.66
CA GLY A 157 -0.45 35.45 -9.86
C GLY A 157 0.66 34.61 -10.44
N ASP A 158 0.55 33.28 -10.41
CA ASP A 158 1.56 32.37 -10.97
C ASP A 158 1.52 32.36 -12.50
N ALA A 159 2.63 31.91 -13.09
CA ALA A 159 2.68 31.58 -14.50
C ALA A 159 1.71 30.44 -14.82
N PHE A 160 0.84 30.63 -15.81
CA PHE A 160 -0.07 29.59 -16.25
C PHE A 160 0.71 28.45 -16.92
N ASN A 161 0.64 27.26 -16.33
CA ASN A 161 1.22 26.05 -16.86
C ASN A 161 0.14 24.98 -17.03
N GLU A 162 -0.12 24.57 -18.26
CA GLU A 162 -1.18 23.60 -18.59
C GLU A 162 -0.95 22.22 -17.92
N LEU A 163 0.32 21.80 -17.78
CA LEU A 163 0.65 20.53 -17.13
C LEU A 163 0.33 20.56 -15.64
N LEU A 164 0.71 21.65 -14.96
CA LEU A 164 0.39 21.87 -13.55
C LEU A 164 -1.11 21.97 -13.33
N HIS A 165 -1.81 22.67 -14.24
CA HIS A 165 -3.25 22.76 -14.19
C HIS A 165 -3.94 21.40 -14.35
N LYS A 166 -3.52 20.59 -15.34
CA LYS A 166 -4.00 19.19 -15.49
C LYS A 166 -3.72 18.34 -14.26
N LYS A 167 -2.55 18.48 -13.65
CA LYS A 167 -2.24 17.81 -12.38
C LYS A 167 -3.13 18.27 -11.24
N THR A 168 -3.43 19.57 -11.14
CA THR A 168 -4.41 20.12 -10.20
C THR A 168 -5.77 19.46 -10.36
N LEU A 169 -6.29 19.36 -11.58
CA LEU A 169 -7.56 18.68 -11.84
C LEU A 169 -7.52 17.20 -11.44
N ASN A 170 -6.41 16.51 -11.71
CA ASN A 170 -6.24 15.12 -11.27
C ASN A 170 -6.15 14.99 -9.75
N ASN A 171 -5.49 15.92 -9.08
CA ASN A 171 -5.45 15.97 -7.61
C ASN A 171 -6.86 16.17 -7.04
N LEU A 172 -7.65 17.10 -7.60
CA LEU A 172 -9.05 17.30 -7.21
C LEU A 172 -9.89 16.02 -7.39
N LYS A 173 -9.77 15.34 -8.53
CA LYS A 173 -10.42 14.04 -8.78
C LYS A 173 -9.97 12.98 -7.78
N SER A 174 -8.69 12.99 -7.40
CA SER A 174 -8.10 12.03 -6.47
C SER A 174 -8.59 12.19 -5.02
N LEU A 175 -9.12 13.35 -4.65
CA LEU A 175 -9.79 13.55 -3.36
C LEU A 175 -10.99 12.62 -3.20
N ASN A 176 -11.60 12.22 -4.33
CA ASN A 176 -12.78 11.36 -4.36
C ASN A 176 -14.02 11.96 -3.67
N PHE A 177 -14.06 13.29 -3.54
CA PHE A 177 -15.20 14.03 -2.96
C PHE A 177 -16.21 14.47 -4.00
N PHE A 178 -15.83 14.41 -5.27
CA PHE A 178 -16.60 14.92 -6.38
C PHE A 178 -16.97 13.82 -7.37
N SER A 179 -18.19 13.84 -7.85
CA SER A 179 -18.66 12.99 -8.97
C SER A 179 -18.17 13.55 -10.30
N LYS A 180 -18.00 14.89 -10.38
CA LYS A 180 -17.58 15.60 -11.59
C LYS A 180 -16.61 16.72 -11.21
N VAL A 181 -15.59 16.93 -12.01
CA VAL A 181 -14.66 18.05 -11.95
C VAL A 181 -14.43 18.53 -13.37
N GLU A 182 -14.86 19.75 -13.66
CA GLU A 182 -14.71 20.42 -14.95
C GLU A 182 -13.97 21.72 -14.79
N ASP A 183 -13.27 22.14 -15.81
CA ASP A 183 -12.60 23.43 -15.86
C ASP A 183 -12.94 24.19 -17.14
N GLN A 184 -12.87 25.50 -17.04
CA GLN A 184 -12.95 26.41 -18.17
C GLN A 184 -11.89 27.48 -18.00
N ILE A 185 -11.00 27.58 -18.98
CA ILE A 185 -9.96 28.61 -19.02
C ILE A 185 -10.44 29.68 -19.99
N ILE A 186 -10.53 30.93 -19.53
CA ILE A 186 -10.92 32.08 -20.33
C ILE A 186 -9.83 33.15 -20.30
N ASP A 187 -9.66 33.85 -21.41
CA ASP A 187 -8.75 34.98 -21.46
C ASP A 187 -9.34 36.14 -20.65
N SER A 188 -8.50 36.79 -19.85
CA SER A 188 -8.86 37.96 -19.09
C SER A 188 -8.96 39.21 -19.99
N GLU A 189 -9.66 40.23 -19.50
CA GLU A 189 -9.60 41.57 -20.08
C GLU A 189 -8.18 42.17 -19.96
N LEU A 190 -7.41 41.71 -18.99
CA LEU A 190 -6.02 42.10 -18.80
C LEU A 190 -5.11 41.34 -19.76
N LYS A 191 -4.18 42.06 -20.39
CA LYS A 191 -3.26 41.44 -21.37
C LYS A 191 -2.40 40.34 -20.73
N ASN A 192 -2.29 39.22 -21.42
CA ASN A 192 -1.50 38.07 -21.00
C ASN A 192 -1.94 37.44 -19.66
N GLN A 193 -3.23 37.53 -19.34
CA GLN A 193 -3.79 36.90 -18.13
C GLN A 193 -4.93 35.95 -18.49
N LYS A 194 -5.10 34.89 -17.66
CA LYS A 194 -6.16 33.89 -17.78
C LYS A 194 -6.92 33.77 -16.48
N ILE A 195 -8.24 33.54 -16.60
CA ILE A 195 -9.11 33.23 -15.47
C ILE A 195 -9.44 31.73 -15.59
N ILE A 196 -9.26 30.99 -14.49
CA ILE A 196 -9.57 29.58 -14.40
C ILE A 196 -10.87 29.41 -13.61
N ASN A 197 -11.90 28.88 -14.23
CA ASN A 197 -13.14 28.52 -13.58
C ASN A 197 -13.14 27.00 -13.37
N ILE A 198 -13.24 26.55 -12.11
CA ILE A 198 -13.33 25.12 -11.76
C ILE A 198 -14.74 24.88 -11.21
N THR A 199 -15.47 23.97 -11.83
CA THR A 199 -16.80 23.56 -11.38
C THR A 199 -16.75 22.13 -10.88
N VAL A 200 -17.20 21.92 -9.65
CA VAL A 200 -17.26 20.60 -9.02
C VAL A 200 -18.70 20.22 -8.70
N GLU A 201 -18.98 18.93 -8.76
CA GLU A 201 -20.23 18.34 -8.30
C GLU A 201 -19.92 17.37 -7.16
N GLU A 202 -20.37 17.69 -5.95
CA GLU A 202 -20.09 16.90 -4.76
C GLU A 202 -20.88 15.60 -4.74
N LYS A 203 -20.28 14.57 -4.14
CA LYS A 203 -20.91 13.27 -3.88
C LYS A 203 -20.77 12.88 -2.42
N PRO A 204 -21.61 11.95 -1.92
CA PRO A 204 -21.43 11.40 -0.57
C PRO A 204 -20.02 10.84 -0.39
N THR A 205 -19.37 11.20 0.73
CA THR A 205 -18.00 10.80 1.09
C THR A 205 -17.96 9.82 2.26
N GLY A 206 -19.15 9.55 2.86
CA GLY A 206 -19.31 8.58 3.92
C GLY A 206 -19.44 7.15 3.38
N GLU A 207 -18.77 6.21 4.04
CA GLU A 207 -18.79 4.78 3.71
C GLU A 207 -19.10 3.96 4.96
N ILE A 208 -19.93 2.95 4.82
CA ILE A 208 -20.19 1.95 5.85
C ILE A 208 -19.62 0.63 5.37
N MET A 209 -18.77 0.05 6.19
CA MET A 209 -18.15 -1.24 5.91
C MET A 209 -18.62 -2.28 6.94
N ALA A 210 -18.98 -3.45 6.46
CA ALA A 210 -19.23 -4.60 7.30
C ALA A 210 -18.56 -5.81 6.66
N GLY A 211 -17.85 -6.56 7.46
CA GLY A 211 -17.11 -7.73 6.99
C GLY A 211 -17.15 -8.86 8.00
N ALA A 212 -17.08 -10.06 7.49
CA ALA A 212 -16.92 -11.26 8.28
C ALA A 212 -15.88 -12.16 7.61
N GLY A 213 -15.10 -12.82 8.44
CA GLY A 213 -14.11 -13.78 7.98
C GLY A 213 -14.10 -14.99 8.90
N VAL A 214 -13.77 -16.14 8.35
CA VAL A 214 -13.56 -17.37 9.09
C VAL A 214 -12.31 -18.06 8.57
N GLY A 215 -11.56 -18.61 9.48
CA GLY A 215 -10.35 -19.34 9.13
C GLY A 215 -9.90 -20.25 10.28
N THR A 216 -8.79 -20.89 10.10
CA THR A 216 -8.20 -21.81 11.09
C THR A 216 -7.92 -21.11 12.43
N ASP A 217 -7.61 -19.81 12.39
CA ASP A 217 -7.38 -18.99 13.61
C ASP A 217 -8.69 -18.51 14.27
N GLY A 218 -9.85 -18.93 13.78
CA GLY A 218 -11.18 -18.57 14.28
C GLY A 218 -11.94 -17.60 13.38
N GLY A 219 -13.10 -17.14 13.86
CA GLY A 219 -13.95 -16.17 13.16
C GLY A 219 -13.58 -14.73 13.52
N THR A 220 -13.83 -13.82 12.59
CA THR A 220 -13.71 -12.37 12.80
C THR A 220 -14.93 -11.68 12.18
N ILE A 221 -15.50 -10.71 12.90
CA ILE A 221 -16.52 -9.79 12.40
C ILE A 221 -15.96 -8.38 12.56
N ALA A 222 -16.08 -7.57 11.53
CA ALA A 222 -15.67 -6.19 11.56
C ALA A 222 -16.80 -5.28 11.05
N PHE A 223 -16.91 -4.12 11.66
CA PHE A 223 -17.83 -3.06 11.27
C PHE A 223 -17.10 -1.73 11.32
N GLY A 224 -17.20 -0.95 10.26
CA GLY A 224 -16.55 0.35 10.16
C GLY A 224 -17.47 1.40 9.56
N VAL A 225 -17.28 2.64 10.00
CA VAL A 225 -17.87 3.84 9.39
C VAL A 225 -16.75 4.81 9.13
N THR A 226 -16.65 5.27 7.90
CA THR A 226 -15.65 6.25 7.49
C THR A 226 -16.32 7.43 6.82
N GLU A 227 -15.91 8.64 7.17
CA GLU A 227 -16.27 9.88 6.48
C GLU A 227 -14.98 10.55 6.01
N ASN A 228 -14.79 10.61 4.69
CA ASN A 228 -13.54 11.09 4.09
C ASN A 228 -13.43 12.62 4.02
N ASN A 229 -14.54 13.32 4.16
CA ASN A 229 -14.60 14.78 4.15
C ASN A 229 -15.34 15.34 5.37
N PHE A 230 -14.93 14.92 6.55
CA PHE A 230 -15.59 15.27 7.80
C PHE A 230 -15.68 16.79 7.99
N LEU A 231 -16.92 17.27 8.15
CA LEU A 231 -17.27 18.71 8.25
C LEU A 231 -16.81 19.53 7.04
N GLY A 232 -16.66 18.93 5.87
CA GLY A 232 -16.18 19.61 4.66
C GLY A 232 -14.72 20.04 4.69
N ARG A 233 -13.92 19.51 5.62
CA ARG A 233 -12.52 19.92 5.86
C ARG A 233 -11.48 19.00 5.23
N GLY A 234 -11.89 18.02 4.42
CA GLY A 234 -10.96 17.02 3.89
C GLY A 234 -10.31 16.14 4.96
N ILE A 235 -10.90 16.09 6.16
CA ILE A 235 -10.45 15.26 7.26
C ILE A 235 -11.14 13.90 7.15
N ASN A 236 -10.36 12.83 7.22
CA ASN A 236 -10.90 11.48 7.33
C ASN A 236 -11.22 11.18 8.79
N PHE A 237 -12.49 10.91 9.09
CA PHE A 237 -12.97 10.39 10.37
C PHE A 237 -13.33 8.91 10.17
N ALA A 238 -12.80 8.04 11.00
CA ALA A 238 -13.13 6.62 10.93
C ALA A 238 -13.41 6.04 12.32
N THR A 239 -14.37 5.13 12.37
CA THR A 239 -14.67 4.32 13.55
C THR A 239 -14.73 2.87 13.13
N ASP A 240 -13.92 2.02 13.76
CA ASP A 240 -13.82 0.60 13.45
C ASP A 240 -14.03 -0.24 14.70
N LEU A 241 -14.85 -1.26 14.60
CA LEU A 241 -15.04 -2.30 15.61
C LEU A 241 -14.70 -3.65 14.98
N SER A 242 -13.82 -4.41 15.63
CA SER A 242 -13.43 -5.76 15.17
C SER A 242 -13.51 -6.74 16.34
N ILE A 243 -14.21 -7.85 16.11
CA ILE A 243 -14.41 -8.93 17.06
C ILE A 243 -13.83 -10.20 16.45
N GLY A 244 -12.73 -10.67 16.99
CA GLY A 244 -12.06 -11.91 16.59
C GLY A 244 -12.16 -12.97 17.69
N ALA A 245 -11.60 -14.14 17.43
CA ALA A 245 -11.61 -15.27 18.37
C ALA A 245 -10.95 -14.94 19.72
N ASP A 246 -9.87 -14.19 19.70
CA ASP A 246 -9.06 -13.80 20.88
C ASP A 246 -8.94 -12.29 21.06
N THR A 247 -9.60 -11.49 20.23
CA THR A 247 -9.39 -10.03 20.24
C THR A 247 -10.70 -9.29 20.00
N LEU A 248 -10.97 -8.31 20.87
CA LEU A 248 -11.98 -7.28 20.66
C LEU A 248 -11.26 -5.94 20.54
N LYS A 249 -11.47 -5.24 19.44
CA LYS A 249 -10.81 -3.94 19.16
C LYS A 249 -11.84 -2.92 18.72
N GLY A 250 -11.83 -1.75 19.36
CA GLY A 250 -12.51 -0.54 18.90
C GLY A 250 -11.49 0.57 18.68
N ILE A 251 -11.60 1.30 17.60
CA ILE A 251 -10.77 2.46 17.30
C ILE A 251 -11.62 3.59 16.73
N VAL A 252 -11.35 4.81 17.16
CA VAL A 252 -11.85 6.05 16.55
C VAL A 252 -10.65 6.87 16.13
N SER A 253 -10.64 7.33 14.90
CA SER A 253 -9.51 8.07 14.35
C SER A 253 -9.95 9.29 13.54
N LEU A 254 -9.11 10.31 13.58
CA LEU A 254 -9.17 11.52 12.75
C LEU A 254 -7.83 11.64 12.04
N ASN A 255 -7.84 11.73 10.74
CA ASN A 255 -6.66 11.92 9.92
C ASN A 255 -6.84 13.13 9.01
N ASN A 256 -6.08 14.19 9.24
CA ASN A 256 -5.95 15.29 8.29
C ASN A 256 -4.75 15.00 7.38
N PRO A 257 -4.94 14.70 6.10
CA PRO A 257 -3.85 14.29 5.20
C PRO A 257 -2.89 15.42 4.84
N ASN A 258 -3.35 16.66 4.89
CA ASN A 258 -2.57 17.87 4.56
C ASN A 258 -2.75 18.94 5.64
N TYR A 259 -2.21 18.68 6.83
CA TYR A 259 -2.35 19.57 7.97
C TYR A 259 -1.70 20.94 7.71
N LYS A 260 -2.52 22.00 7.68
CA LYS A 260 -2.10 23.37 7.41
C LYS A 260 -1.33 23.55 6.10
N GLY A 261 -1.70 22.83 5.05
CA GLY A 261 -1.04 22.93 3.75
C GLY A 261 0.43 22.48 3.71
N SER A 262 0.87 21.73 4.73
CA SER A 262 2.29 21.37 4.90
C SER A 262 2.72 20.10 4.20
N ASN A 263 1.85 19.43 3.44
CA ASN A 263 2.04 18.09 2.88
C ASN A 263 2.37 17.02 3.94
N LYS A 264 2.04 17.29 5.21
CA LYS A 264 2.19 16.37 6.33
C LYS A 264 0.82 16.02 6.88
N SER A 265 0.58 14.75 7.12
CA SER A 265 -0.65 14.35 7.78
C SER A 265 -0.57 14.58 9.28
N LEU A 266 -1.70 14.85 9.90
CA LEU A 266 -1.89 14.77 11.34
C LEU A 266 -2.92 13.70 11.64
N ASN A 267 -2.51 12.69 12.41
CA ASN A 267 -3.36 11.58 12.81
C ASN A 267 -3.59 11.61 14.32
N LEU A 268 -4.84 11.49 14.73
CA LEU A 268 -5.27 11.34 16.12
C LEU A 268 -6.10 10.06 16.19
N SER A 269 -5.87 9.21 17.19
CA SER A 269 -6.69 8.03 17.39
C SER A 269 -6.84 7.66 18.85
N ILE A 270 -8.00 7.11 19.20
CA ILE A 270 -8.30 6.48 20.48
C ILE A 270 -8.61 5.03 20.18
N GLU A 271 -7.96 4.13 20.92
CA GLU A 271 -8.14 2.68 20.75
C GLU A 271 -8.44 2.04 22.11
N ASN A 272 -9.39 1.10 22.09
CA ASN A 272 -9.53 0.09 23.12
C ASN A 272 -9.33 -1.27 22.49
N ARG A 273 -8.47 -2.09 23.09
CA ARG A 273 -8.21 -3.46 22.64
C ARG A 273 -8.18 -4.41 23.83
N THR A 274 -9.04 -5.40 23.79
CA THR A 274 -8.96 -6.56 24.68
C THR A 274 -8.38 -7.74 23.89
N THR A 275 -7.32 -8.36 24.43
CA THR A 275 -6.74 -9.59 23.91
C THR A 275 -6.89 -10.66 24.98
N ASP A 276 -7.70 -11.69 24.71
CA ASP A 276 -7.95 -12.80 25.63
C ASP A 276 -7.19 -14.04 25.15
N ARG A 277 -6.07 -14.29 25.78
CA ARG A 277 -5.17 -15.41 25.52
C ARG A 277 -4.92 -16.24 26.77
N LEU A 278 -5.89 -16.31 27.69
CA LEU A 278 -5.79 -17.11 28.90
C LEU A 278 -5.48 -18.56 28.56
N LYS A 279 -6.18 -19.13 27.57
CA LYS A 279 -5.92 -20.48 27.09
C LYS A 279 -4.67 -20.52 26.21
N ASN A 280 -3.69 -21.34 26.55
CA ASN A 280 -2.41 -21.58 25.85
C ASN A 280 -1.33 -20.49 25.98
N PHE A 281 -1.66 -19.28 26.42
CA PHE A 281 -0.70 -18.17 26.56
C PHE A 281 -0.72 -17.57 27.97
N GLY A 282 -1.66 -17.98 28.80
CA GLY A 282 -1.73 -17.67 30.23
C GLY A 282 -2.11 -16.23 30.58
N TYR A 283 -2.58 -15.38 29.64
CA TYR A 283 -2.87 -13.98 29.95
C TYR A 283 -4.04 -13.38 29.19
N LYS A 284 -4.60 -12.33 29.80
CA LYS A 284 -5.57 -11.42 29.17
C LYS A 284 -5.10 -9.99 29.38
N SER A 285 -5.13 -9.19 28.31
CA SER A 285 -4.75 -7.78 28.32
C SER A 285 -5.94 -6.93 27.84
N ASN A 286 -6.25 -5.88 28.59
CA ASN A 286 -7.14 -4.81 28.15
C ASN A 286 -6.35 -3.51 28.08
N LYS A 287 -6.20 -2.96 26.89
CA LYS A 287 -5.38 -1.79 26.60
C LYS A 287 -6.24 -0.67 26.02
N THR A 288 -6.27 0.47 26.71
CA THR A 288 -6.96 1.68 26.24
C THR A 288 -5.94 2.81 26.11
N GLY A 289 -5.97 3.53 25.01
CA GLY A 289 -5.02 4.61 24.81
C GLY A 289 -5.34 5.52 23.65
N PHE A 290 -4.51 6.55 23.53
CA PHE A 290 -4.58 7.47 22.41
C PHE A 290 -3.22 7.59 21.72
N THR A 291 -3.27 7.93 20.45
CA THR A 291 -2.08 8.17 19.64
C THR A 291 -2.24 9.49 18.89
N ILE A 292 -1.17 10.27 18.88
CA ILE A 292 -1.01 11.44 18.00
C ILE A 292 0.24 11.23 17.16
N GLY A 293 0.15 11.46 15.86
CA GLY A 293 1.28 11.26 14.97
C GLY A 293 1.16 12.01 13.67
N SER A 294 2.25 12.04 12.94
CA SER A 294 2.34 12.65 11.62
C SER A 294 3.03 11.69 10.66
N ARG A 295 2.68 11.82 9.38
CA ARG A 295 3.32 11.10 8.28
C ARG A 295 3.56 12.05 7.14
N PHE A 296 4.74 11.95 6.52
CA PHE A 296 5.08 12.69 5.31
C PHE A 296 6.09 11.91 4.47
N GLU A 297 6.17 12.22 3.20
CA GLU A 297 7.20 11.74 2.31
C GLU A 297 8.47 12.57 2.52
N TYR A 298 9.56 11.90 2.96
CA TYR A 298 10.84 12.55 3.26
C TYR A 298 11.75 12.61 2.05
N TYR A 299 11.76 11.54 1.26
CA TYR A 299 12.33 11.43 -0.07
C TYR A 299 11.38 10.61 -0.95
N ASP A 300 11.56 10.62 -2.24
CA ASP A 300 10.76 9.83 -3.18
C ASP A 300 10.56 8.39 -2.67
N ASN A 301 9.31 8.02 -2.46
CA ASN A 301 8.88 6.71 -1.94
C ASN A 301 9.34 6.37 -0.51
N LEU A 302 10.05 7.26 0.19
CA LEU A 302 10.45 7.11 1.58
C LEU A 302 9.54 7.93 2.49
N TYR A 303 8.68 7.26 3.22
CA TYR A 303 7.77 7.87 4.18
C TYR A 303 8.31 7.77 5.60
N LEU A 304 8.34 8.89 6.29
CA LEU A 304 8.57 8.96 7.73
C LEU A 304 7.22 9.11 8.46
N ARG A 305 6.99 8.25 9.45
CA ARG A 305 5.93 8.40 10.44
C ARG A 305 6.57 8.59 11.79
N TYR A 306 6.06 9.53 12.57
CA TYR A 306 6.48 9.71 13.95
C TYR A 306 5.28 10.15 14.79
N GLY A 307 5.32 9.86 16.08
CA GLY A 307 4.24 10.23 16.97
C GLY A 307 4.42 9.65 18.36
N THR A 308 3.50 9.99 19.23
CA THR A 308 3.44 9.46 20.59
C THR A 308 2.17 8.66 20.78
N SER A 309 2.27 7.58 21.55
CA SER A 309 1.11 6.80 21.99
C SER A 309 1.18 6.58 23.50
N THR A 310 0.04 6.79 24.14
CA THR A 310 -0.10 6.61 25.60
C THR A 310 -1.21 5.60 25.84
N TYR A 311 -0.94 4.63 26.71
CA TYR A 311 -1.86 3.54 27.01
C TYR A 311 -1.96 3.30 28.52
N VAL A 312 -3.16 2.94 28.96
CA VAL A 312 -3.41 2.24 30.21
C VAL A 312 -3.71 0.80 29.87
N GLU A 313 -2.98 -0.13 30.44
CA GLU A 313 -3.15 -1.56 30.23
C GLU A 313 -3.44 -2.27 31.53
N LYS A 314 -4.49 -3.11 31.56
CA LYS A 314 -4.75 -4.06 32.63
C LYS A 314 -4.38 -5.46 32.14
N LEU A 315 -3.39 -6.08 32.78
CA LEU A 315 -2.93 -7.43 32.54
C LEU A 315 -3.41 -8.35 33.66
N THR A 316 -4.05 -9.47 33.28
CA THR A 316 -4.47 -10.54 34.19
C THR A 316 -3.95 -11.87 33.66
N THR A 317 -3.71 -12.83 34.54
CA THR A 317 -3.24 -14.16 34.18
C THR A 317 -4.25 -15.25 34.51
N ASP A 318 -4.05 -16.44 33.93
CA ASP A 318 -4.85 -17.62 34.27
C ASP A 318 -4.51 -18.15 35.67
N SER A 319 -5.44 -18.84 36.31
CA SER A 319 -5.26 -19.46 37.62
C SER A 319 -4.12 -20.50 37.61
N THR A 320 -3.90 -21.15 36.46
CA THR A 320 -2.86 -22.17 36.26
C THR A 320 -1.51 -21.58 35.82
N ALA A 321 -1.45 -20.28 35.53
CA ALA A 321 -0.23 -19.62 35.12
C ALA A 321 0.87 -19.72 36.19
N SER A 322 2.13 -19.73 35.76
CA SER A 322 3.27 -19.80 36.66
C SER A 322 3.31 -18.62 37.64
N ALA A 323 3.98 -18.81 38.77
CA ALA A 323 4.17 -17.73 39.75
C ALA A 323 4.86 -16.49 39.16
N LYS A 324 5.68 -16.68 38.11
CA LYS A 324 6.38 -15.60 37.41
C LYS A 324 5.44 -14.81 36.50
N LEU A 325 4.54 -15.50 35.77
CA LEU A 325 3.50 -14.84 34.98
C LEU A 325 2.55 -14.08 35.88
N LYS A 326 2.13 -14.66 37.01
CA LYS A 326 1.26 -13.98 38.00
C LYS A 326 1.88 -12.71 38.59
N LYS A 327 3.19 -12.62 38.70
CA LYS A 327 3.88 -11.37 39.14
C LYS A 327 3.73 -10.22 38.15
N GLN A 328 3.36 -10.51 36.89
CA GLN A 328 3.14 -9.48 35.88
C GLN A 328 1.69 -8.97 35.85
N GLU A 329 0.80 -9.51 36.70
CA GLU A 329 -0.54 -8.94 36.83
C GLU A 329 -0.48 -7.52 37.38
N GLY A 330 -1.31 -6.66 36.80
CA GLY A 330 -1.36 -5.27 37.22
C GLY A 330 -1.95 -4.33 36.21
N SER A 331 -1.91 -3.06 36.54
CA SER A 331 -2.27 -1.96 35.66
C SER A 331 -1.01 -1.17 35.35
N TYR A 332 -0.78 -0.95 34.08
CA TYR A 332 0.41 -0.30 33.55
C TYR A 332 0.03 0.98 32.82
N PHE A 333 0.81 2.03 33.03
CA PHE A 333 0.72 3.26 32.27
C PHE A 333 1.99 3.43 31.43
N ASP A 334 1.82 3.43 30.12
CA ASP A 334 2.94 3.48 29.19
C ASP A 334 2.77 4.62 28.19
N THR A 335 3.83 5.38 27.96
CA THR A 335 3.94 6.37 26.88
C THR A 335 5.17 6.08 26.05
N PHE A 336 4.98 6.04 24.74
CA PHE A 336 6.02 5.71 23.77
C PHE A 336 6.16 6.81 22.72
N LEU A 337 7.39 7.05 22.30
CA LEU A 337 7.69 7.66 21.01
C LEU A 337 7.79 6.56 19.95
N ASN A 338 7.02 6.70 18.90
CA ASN A 338 7.02 5.76 17.77
C ASN A 338 7.57 6.45 16.55
N TYR A 339 8.43 5.78 15.79
CA TYR A 339 8.77 6.21 14.45
C TYR A 339 8.94 5.04 13.48
N THR A 340 8.65 5.30 12.23
CA THR A 340 8.70 4.30 11.17
C THR A 340 9.29 4.94 9.92
N PHE A 341 10.32 4.31 9.37
CA PHE A 341 10.80 4.55 8.03
C PHE A 341 10.21 3.49 7.10
N ASP A 342 9.54 3.90 6.05
CA ASP A 342 8.79 3.02 5.13
C ASP A 342 9.16 3.38 3.69
N TYR A 343 10.06 2.62 3.09
CA TYR A 343 10.49 2.77 1.70
C TYR A 343 9.77 1.75 0.83
N ASP A 344 8.92 2.21 -0.10
CA ASP A 344 8.04 1.37 -0.89
C ASP A 344 8.13 1.70 -2.39
N VAL A 345 8.88 0.88 -3.12
CA VAL A 345 9.10 1.00 -4.58
C VAL A 345 8.47 -0.17 -5.34
N ARG A 346 7.41 -0.76 -4.78
CA ARG A 346 6.65 -1.78 -5.48
C ARG A 346 5.84 -1.15 -6.62
N ASN A 347 5.73 -1.86 -7.73
CA ASN A 347 4.95 -1.41 -8.89
C ASN A 347 3.46 -1.20 -8.56
N GLN A 348 2.91 -1.98 -7.64
CA GLN A 348 1.54 -1.85 -7.12
C GLN A 348 1.44 -2.42 -5.70
N LYS A 349 0.50 -1.90 -4.91
CA LYS A 349 0.34 -2.30 -3.50
C LYS A 349 -0.38 -3.63 -3.34
N PHE A 350 -1.29 -3.93 -4.24
CA PHE A 350 -2.05 -5.17 -4.31
C PHE A 350 -1.57 -5.99 -5.50
N GLN A 351 -1.44 -7.33 -5.35
CA GLN A 351 -0.89 -8.23 -6.38
C GLN A 351 0.46 -7.74 -6.96
N THR A 352 1.37 -7.36 -6.07
CA THR A 352 2.70 -6.88 -6.44
C THR A 352 3.44 -7.90 -7.29
N THR A 353 3.99 -7.48 -8.43
CA THR A 353 4.79 -8.33 -9.32
C THR A 353 6.27 -7.97 -9.30
N GLU A 354 6.61 -6.71 -9.01
CA GLU A 354 7.98 -6.19 -9.04
C GLU A 354 8.22 -5.15 -7.94
N GLY A 355 9.49 -5.02 -7.57
CA GLY A 355 9.96 -4.02 -6.62
C GLY A 355 10.06 -4.56 -5.20
N PHE A 356 10.24 -3.67 -4.26
CA PHE A 356 10.37 -4.05 -2.85
C PHE A 356 9.82 -3.00 -1.91
N ARG A 357 9.59 -3.44 -0.67
CA ARG A 357 9.26 -2.57 0.45
C ARG A 357 10.17 -2.90 1.63
N SER A 358 10.77 -1.86 2.19
CA SER A 358 11.61 -1.92 3.39
C SER A 358 11.01 -1.03 4.47
N ARG A 359 10.67 -1.62 5.62
CA ARG A 359 10.06 -0.88 6.74
C ARG A 359 10.80 -1.17 8.03
N PHE A 360 11.29 -0.12 8.67
CA PHE A 360 11.82 -0.16 10.02
C PHE A 360 10.90 0.62 10.96
N THR A 361 10.55 0.03 12.08
CA THR A 361 9.73 0.66 13.12
C THR A 361 10.43 0.53 14.46
N GLN A 362 10.49 1.61 15.20
CA GLN A 362 10.97 1.61 16.58
C GLN A 362 9.93 2.23 17.51
N LYS A 363 9.77 1.63 18.66
CA LYS A 363 8.92 2.07 19.77
C LYS A 363 9.80 2.29 20.98
N VAL A 364 10.00 3.56 21.33
CA VAL A 364 10.89 4.00 22.42
C VAL A 364 10.04 4.36 23.64
N PRO A 365 10.23 3.72 24.78
CA PRO A 365 9.49 4.06 26.00
C PRO A 365 9.96 5.41 26.54
N ILE A 366 9.01 6.32 26.82
CA ILE A 366 9.24 7.62 27.47
C ILE A 366 8.84 7.55 28.94
N ILE A 367 7.64 7.03 29.22
CA ILE A 367 7.10 6.77 30.53
C ILE A 367 6.61 5.34 30.53
N SER A 368 7.16 4.49 31.39
CA SER A 368 6.77 3.08 31.45
C SER A 368 7.30 2.49 32.74
N GLU A 369 6.67 1.48 33.29
CA GLU A 369 7.21 0.73 34.40
C GLU A 369 8.33 -0.22 33.99
N ASN A 370 8.27 -0.78 32.79
CA ASN A 370 9.20 -1.82 32.28
C ASN A 370 10.19 -1.29 31.24
N TYR A 371 9.96 -0.12 30.69
CA TYR A 371 10.81 0.54 29.67
C TYR A 371 11.28 -0.39 28.56
N SER A 372 10.33 -1.08 27.93
CA SER A 372 10.63 -2.00 26.81
C SER A 372 10.83 -1.25 25.49
N LEU A 373 12.06 -1.28 24.97
CA LEU A 373 12.40 -0.77 23.63
C LEU A 373 12.11 -1.86 22.61
N THR A 374 11.26 -1.55 21.62
CA THR A 374 10.93 -2.50 20.55
C THR A 374 11.45 -1.99 19.21
N ASN A 375 12.18 -2.84 18.49
CA ASN A 375 12.61 -2.62 17.12
C ASN A 375 11.97 -3.67 16.23
N SER A 376 11.54 -3.29 15.02
CA SER A 376 10.96 -4.22 14.06
C SER A 376 11.38 -3.84 12.65
N TYR A 377 11.90 -4.78 11.92
CA TYR A 377 12.24 -4.65 10.51
C TYR A 377 11.43 -5.62 9.67
N ASN A 378 10.88 -5.13 8.57
CA ASN A 378 10.11 -5.92 7.63
C ASN A 378 10.54 -5.56 6.21
N PHE A 379 11.04 -6.53 5.49
CA PHE A 379 11.45 -6.41 4.09
C PHE A 379 10.65 -7.39 3.23
N LYS A 380 10.15 -6.95 2.09
CA LYS A 380 9.52 -7.81 1.07
C LYS A 380 10.01 -7.39 -0.30
N PHE A 381 10.43 -8.37 -1.08
CA PHE A 381 10.89 -8.21 -2.46
C PHE A 381 10.06 -9.08 -3.39
N TYR A 382 9.84 -8.58 -4.60
CA TYR A 382 9.09 -9.25 -5.66
C TYR A 382 9.83 -9.06 -6.98
N ASN A 383 9.90 -10.12 -7.76
CA ASN A 383 10.47 -10.08 -9.11
C ASN A 383 9.75 -11.08 -10.01
N GLN A 384 9.35 -10.63 -11.18
CA GLN A 384 8.85 -11.49 -12.24
C GLN A 384 10.06 -12.04 -13.01
N TRP A 385 10.33 -13.33 -12.89
CA TRP A 385 11.53 -13.98 -13.47
C TRP A 385 11.24 -14.83 -14.70
N LEU A 386 9.96 -15.19 -14.91
CA LEU A 386 9.42 -15.80 -16.15
C LEU A 386 8.10 -15.10 -16.46
N ASP A 387 7.58 -15.23 -17.69
CA ASP A 387 6.45 -14.45 -18.20
C ASP A 387 5.20 -14.41 -17.28
N GLU A 388 5.01 -15.39 -16.41
CA GLU A 388 3.87 -15.42 -15.47
C GLU A 388 4.27 -15.79 -14.03
N ASN A 389 5.57 -16.01 -13.75
CA ASN A 389 6.04 -16.43 -12.44
C ASN A 389 6.56 -15.25 -11.65
N ILE A 390 6.00 -15.04 -10.46
CA ILE A 390 6.45 -14.03 -9.52
C ILE A 390 7.16 -14.75 -8.37
N ALA A 391 8.45 -14.48 -8.25
CA ALA A 391 9.21 -14.87 -7.06
C ALA A 391 9.10 -13.76 -6.00
N SER A 392 8.88 -14.15 -4.77
CA SER A 392 8.87 -13.24 -3.64
C SER A 392 9.67 -13.79 -2.47
N PHE A 393 10.33 -12.91 -1.75
CA PHE A 393 10.88 -13.25 -0.45
C PHE A 393 10.73 -12.12 0.54
N GLY A 394 10.60 -12.50 1.80
CA GLY A 394 10.40 -11.60 2.90
C GLY A 394 11.33 -11.92 4.06
N ILE A 395 11.78 -10.89 4.76
CA ILE A 395 12.51 -10.98 6.01
C ILE A 395 11.75 -10.17 7.06
N PHE A 396 11.57 -10.78 8.20
CA PHE A 396 11.08 -10.13 9.40
C PHE A 396 12.06 -10.35 10.54
N ALA A 397 12.45 -9.28 11.21
CA ALA A 397 13.25 -9.33 12.43
C ALA A 397 12.66 -8.36 13.45
N SER A 398 12.48 -8.79 14.67
CA SER A 398 11.99 -7.93 15.75
C SER A 398 12.69 -8.25 17.07
N THR A 399 12.92 -7.20 17.85
CA THR A 399 13.47 -7.30 19.19
C THR A 399 12.65 -6.46 20.15
N THR A 400 12.47 -6.94 21.36
CA THR A 400 11.88 -6.18 22.47
C THR A 400 12.71 -6.44 23.71
N ASN A 401 13.32 -5.39 24.26
CA ASN A 401 14.23 -5.53 25.42
C ASN A 401 13.97 -4.41 26.41
N SER A 402 13.94 -4.75 27.69
CA SER A 402 13.89 -3.75 28.75
C SER A 402 15.24 -3.04 28.86
N ILE A 403 15.22 -1.71 28.92
CA ILE A 403 16.42 -0.89 29.13
C ILE A 403 16.70 -0.59 30.61
N THR A 404 15.83 -1.06 31.50
CA THR A 404 15.95 -0.88 32.95
C THR A 404 16.27 -2.16 33.72
N GLY A 405 16.46 -3.29 33.02
CA GLY A 405 16.73 -4.59 33.64
C GLY A 405 15.50 -5.28 34.26
N LYS A 406 14.29 -4.72 34.09
CA LYS A 406 13.04 -5.41 34.41
C LYS A 406 12.65 -6.35 33.30
N ASP A 407 11.85 -7.36 33.58
CA ASP A 407 11.34 -8.29 32.59
C ASP A 407 10.41 -7.58 31.58
N VAL A 408 10.48 -7.98 30.31
CA VAL A 408 9.52 -7.55 29.30
C VAL A 408 8.15 -8.09 29.65
N LYS A 409 7.12 -7.25 29.61
CA LYS A 409 5.73 -7.69 29.86
C LYS A 409 5.31 -8.77 28.88
N LEU A 410 4.51 -9.72 29.33
CA LEU A 410 3.99 -10.81 28.51
C LEU A 410 3.22 -10.30 27.28
N SER A 411 2.48 -9.20 27.43
CA SER A 411 1.75 -8.53 26.35
C SER A 411 2.63 -7.81 25.32
N ASP A 412 3.89 -7.51 25.65
CA ASP A 412 4.88 -6.88 24.77
C ASP A 412 5.86 -7.88 24.14
N ARG A 413 5.80 -9.17 24.54
CA ARG A 413 6.64 -10.23 23.95
C ARG A 413 6.24 -10.56 22.53
N LEU A 414 7.19 -11.08 21.78
CA LEU A 414 7.04 -11.39 20.37
C LEU A 414 6.55 -12.83 20.18
N PHE A 415 5.65 -13.01 19.23
CA PHE A 415 5.13 -14.29 18.79
C PHE A 415 5.22 -14.39 17.27
N ILE A 416 5.44 -15.58 16.73
CA ILE A 416 5.41 -15.81 15.27
C ILE A 416 3.96 -15.93 14.82
N SER A 417 3.58 -15.11 13.85
CA SER A 417 2.25 -15.17 13.22
C SER A 417 2.18 -16.28 12.18
N SER A 418 0.99 -16.77 11.94
CA SER A 418 0.72 -17.86 10.99
C SER A 418 1.11 -17.56 9.54
N ASN A 419 1.11 -16.30 9.12
CA ASN A 419 1.56 -15.89 7.79
C ASN A 419 3.09 -15.76 7.65
N ARG A 420 3.83 -15.90 8.74
CA ARG A 420 5.30 -15.92 8.76
C ARG A 420 5.89 -17.31 8.90
N LEU A 421 5.11 -18.25 9.42
CA LEU A 421 5.50 -19.64 9.55
C LEU A 421 4.25 -20.50 9.38
N ARG A 422 3.95 -20.85 8.13
CA ARG A 422 2.90 -21.82 7.79
C ARG A 422 3.37 -23.21 8.21
N GLY A 423 2.46 -24.12 8.47
CA GLY A 423 2.80 -25.45 9.01
C GLY A 423 2.82 -25.52 10.54
N PHE A 424 2.57 -24.38 11.21
CA PHE A 424 2.51 -24.28 12.67
C PHE A 424 1.32 -23.45 13.11
N GLU A 425 0.73 -23.80 14.24
CA GLU A 425 -0.33 -23.01 14.84
C GLU A 425 0.18 -21.63 15.29
N LYS A 426 -0.66 -20.61 15.13
CA LYS A 426 -0.36 -19.21 15.44
C LYS A 426 0.16 -19.01 16.85
N GLY A 427 1.40 -18.52 16.97
CA GLY A 427 2.05 -18.20 18.25
C GLY A 427 2.43 -19.42 19.11
N LYS A 428 2.18 -20.65 18.65
CA LYS A 428 2.46 -21.86 19.42
C LYS A 428 3.79 -22.50 19.01
N VAL A 429 4.81 -21.67 18.92
CA VAL A 429 6.22 -22.06 18.72
C VAL A 429 7.10 -21.26 19.68
N GLY A 430 8.24 -21.82 20.08
CA GLY A 430 9.23 -21.15 20.90
C GLY A 430 9.05 -21.38 22.41
N PRO A 431 9.44 -20.40 23.25
CA PRO A 431 9.52 -20.58 24.69
C PRO A 431 8.18 -20.90 25.37
N LYS A 432 8.20 -21.84 26.30
CA LYS A 432 7.08 -22.23 27.16
C LYS A 432 7.42 -22.09 28.65
N ASP A 433 6.45 -21.63 29.43
CA ASP A 433 6.45 -21.62 30.88
C ASP A 433 5.30 -22.53 31.36
N GLY A 434 5.64 -23.75 31.76
CA GLY A 434 4.65 -24.77 32.07
C GLY A 434 3.79 -25.14 30.85
N LEU A 435 2.50 -24.79 30.89
CA LEU A 435 1.57 -25.07 29.79
C LEU A 435 1.48 -23.90 28.77
N ASP A 436 1.98 -22.73 29.11
CA ASP A 436 1.75 -21.49 28.38
C ASP A 436 2.91 -21.14 27.44
N PHE A 437 2.59 -20.79 26.20
CA PHE A 437 3.53 -20.15 25.28
C PHE A 437 3.71 -18.70 25.67
N VAL A 438 4.94 -18.32 26.01
CA VAL A 438 5.24 -16.99 26.56
C VAL A 438 5.86 -16.04 25.53
N GLY A 439 6.09 -16.53 24.30
CA GLY A 439 6.80 -15.75 23.29
C GLY A 439 8.26 -15.50 23.65
N GLY A 440 8.90 -14.56 22.99
CA GLY A 440 10.30 -14.24 23.21
C GLY A 440 10.60 -12.77 23.05
N ASN A 441 11.81 -12.38 23.41
CA ASN A 441 12.29 -11.01 23.21
C ASN A 441 12.85 -10.79 21.80
N TYR A 442 13.13 -11.87 21.08
CA TYR A 442 13.64 -11.88 19.71
C TYR A 442 12.77 -12.73 18.81
N ALA A 443 12.50 -12.23 17.61
CA ALA A 443 11.78 -12.98 16.58
C ALA A 443 12.42 -12.72 15.22
N PHE A 444 12.55 -13.78 14.45
CA PHE A 444 13.03 -13.73 13.07
C PHE A 444 12.16 -14.64 12.20
N ALA A 445 11.86 -14.20 10.97
CA ALA A 445 11.22 -15.02 9.97
C ALA A 445 11.77 -14.72 8.58
N PHE A 446 11.89 -15.74 7.79
CA PHE A 446 12.21 -15.72 6.36
C PHE A 446 11.11 -16.44 5.60
N ASN A 447 10.59 -15.83 4.56
CA ASN A 447 9.57 -16.40 3.70
C ASN A 447 10.06 -16.32 2.25
N ALA A 448 9.99 -17.40 1.52
CA ALA A 448 10.21 -17.43 0.08
C ALA A 448 9.01 -18.10 -0.58
N ALA A 449 8.55 -17.54 -1.68
CA ALA A 449 7.46 -18.14 -2.45
C ALA A 449 7.64 -17.83 -3.94
N THR A 450 7.14 -18.73 -4.77
CA THR A 450 7.02 -18.50 -6.21
C THR A 450 5.64 -18.90 -6.68
N THR A 451 5.04 -18.06 -7.51
CA THR A 451 3.79 -18.41 -8.18
C THR A 451 4.07 -19.48 -9.25
N ILE A 452 3.14 -20.40 -9.42
CA ILE A 452 3.16 -21.37 -10.51
C ILE A 452 2.25 -20.80 -11.61
N PRO A 453 2.67 -20.85 -12.90
CA PRO A 453 1.82 -20.43 -13.99
C PRO A 453 0.46 -21.12 -13.94
N GLN A 454 -0.53 -20.45 -14.45
CA GLN A 454 -1.94 -20.80 -14.33
C GLN A 454 -2.20 -22.27 -14.70
N ILE A 455 -2.39 -23.11 -13.69
CA ILE A 455 -2.66 -24.56 -13.84
C ILE A 455 -4.09 -24.77 -14.37
N LEU A 456 -5.00 -23.81 -14.13
CA LEU A 456 -6.39 -23.86 -14.54
C LEU A 456 -6.67 -22.69 -15.52
N PRO A 457 -6.61 -22.93 -16.82
CA PRO A 457 -6.68 -21.88 -17.86
C PRO A 457 -7.98 -21.07 -17.87
N ASN A 458 -9.03 -21.55 -17.22
CA ASN A 458 -10.34 -20.89 -17.22
C ASN A 458 -10.67 -20.10 -15.93
N ILE A 459 -9.75 -20.03 -14.96
CA ILE A 459 -10.00 -19.36 -13.67
C ILE A 459 -8.94 -18.26 -13.46
N GLN A 460 -9.19 -17.09 -14.02
CA GLN A 460 -8.27 -15.93 -13.98
C GLN A 460 -8.07 -15.33 -12.56
N SER A 461 -8.89 -15.71 -11.58
CA SER A 461 -8.86 -15.19 -10.22
C SER A 461 -8.13 -16.10 -9.22
N THR A 462 -7.29 -17.02 -9.71
CA THR A 462 -6.62 -18.01 -8.87
C THR A 462 -5.11 -17.93 -8.99
N ASN A 463 -4.40 -17.81 -7.87
CA ASN A 463 -2.95 -17.86 -7.80
C ASN A 463 -2.49 -19.11 -7.05
N PHE A 464 -1.72 -19.96 -7.70
CA PHE A 464 -1.02 -21.07 -7.06
C PHE A 464 0.40 -20.67 -6.71
N SER A 465 0.88 -21.09 -5.55
CA SER A 465 2.26 -20.83 -5.14
C SER A 465 2.86 -22.01 -4.37
N VAL A 466 4.16 -22.18 -4.52
CA VAL A 466 4.99 -23.00 -3.64
C VAL A 466 5.73 -22.07 -2.70
N PHE A 467 5.88 -22.47 -1.46
CA PHE A 467 6.57 -21.66 -0.48
C PHE A 467 7.50 -22.45 0.44
N PHE A 468 8.47 -21.73 0.97
CA PHE A 468 9.33 -22.13 2.07
C PHE A 468 9.31 -21.05 3.14
N ASP A 469 9.02 -21.43 4.38
CA ASP A 469 9.03 -20.55 5.54
C ASP A 469 10.03 -21.04 6.57
N ALA A 470 10.78 -20.12 7.15
CA ALA A 470 11.66 -20.40 8.27
C ALA A 470 11.51 -19.30 9.32
N ALA A 471 11.37 -19.67 10.58
CA ALA A 471 11.23 -18.70 11.67
C ALA A 471 11.77 -19.22 12.99
N ASN A 472 12.07 -18.29 13.88
CA ASN A 472 12.34 -18.56 15.28
C ASN A 472 11.86 -17.44 16.17
N VAL A 473 11.50 -17.75 17.41
CA VAL A 473 11.24 -16.82 18.50
C VAL A 473 11.93 -17.36 19.74
N TRP A 474 12.70 -16.50 20.40
CA TRP A 474 13.56 -16.90 21.52
C TRP A 474 13.87 -15.76 22.48
N GLY A 475 14.58 -16.07 23.55
CA GLY A 475 15.03 -15.13 24.55
C GLY A 475 13.91 -14.73 25.49
N VAL A 476 13.93 -15.32 26.68
CA VAL A 476 13.07 -14.93 27.79
C VAL A 476 13.97 -14.39 28.89
N ASP A 477 13.66 -13.20 29.39
CA ASP A 477 14.50 -12.45 30.32
C ASP A 477 14.29 -12.78 31.81
N TYR A 478 13.35 -13.67 32.13
CA TYR A 478 13.20 -14.18 33.49
C TYR A 478 13.68 -15.63 33.61
N ASP A 479 14.14 -15.96 34.84
CA ASP A 479 14.98 -17.08 35.14
C ASP A 479 14.33 -18.49 35.04
N SER A 480 15.20 -19.49 34.97
CA SER A 480 15.09 -20.96 35.08
C SER A 480 13.69 -21.59 35.20
N GLY A 481 13.39 -22.52 34.33
CA GLY A 481 12.12 -23.26 34.24
C GLY A 481 11.38 -23.00 32.93
N ILE A 482 11.93 -22.13 32.09
CA ILE A 482 11.44 -21.93 30.73
C ILE A 482 11.99 -23.07 29.86
N ASP A 483 11.08 -23.78 29.21
CA ASP A 483 11.47 -24.74 28.17
C ASP A 483 11.69 -23.96 26.85
N GLU A 484 12.95 -23.58 26.62
CA GLU A 484 13.37 -22.85 25.46
C GLU A 484 14.17 -23.74 24.52
N ASP A 485 13.58 -24.09 23.39
CA ASP A 485 14.26 -24.74 22.28
C ASP A 485 14.60 -23.70 21.20
N ASN A 486 15.83 -23.19 21.24
CA ASN A 486 16.30 -22.16 20.28
C ASN A 486 16.65 -22.79 18.92
N LYS A 487 15.68 -23.42 18.28
CA LYS A 487 15.79 -24.01 16.93
C LYS A 487 15.10 -23.14 15.90
N ILE A 488 15.67 -23.09 14.70
CA ILE A 488 14.96 -22.56 13.53
C ILE A 488 13.91 -23.58 13.13
N ARG A 489 12.64 -23.14 13.11
CA ARG A 489 11.52 -23.91 12.59
C ARG A 489 11.41 -23.62 11.11
N SER A 490 11.12 -24.63 10.33
CA SER A 490 10.90 -24.44 8.89
C SER A 490 9.82 -25.36 8.36
N ALA A 491 9.16 -24.91 7.31
CA ALA A 491 8.12 -25.66 6.60
C ALA A 491 8.18 -25.36 5.10
N ILE A 492 7.72 -26.32 4.33
CA ILE A 492 7.49 -26.18 2.89
C ILE A 492 6.03 -26.48 2.61
N GLY A 493 5.48 -25.89 1.56
CA GLY A 493 4.09 -26.15 1.22
C GLY A 493 3.66 -25.51 -0.08
N VAL A 494 2.37 -25.71 -0.35
CA VAL A 494 1.66 -25.10 -1.47
C VAL A 494 0.54 -24.22 -0.95
N ALA A 495 0.26 -23.13 -1.64
CA ALA A 495 -0.86 -22.27 -1.31
C ALA A 495 -1.65 -21.90 -2.57
N VAL A 496 -2.94 -21.67 -2.37
CA VAL A 496 -3.89 -21.26 -3.41
C VAL A 496 -4.68 -20.09 -2.89
N ASP A 497 -4.64 -18.99 -3.62
CA ASP A 497 -5.42 -17.80 -3.36
C ASP A 497 -6.51 -17.67 -4.43
N PHE A 498 -7.77 -17.63 -4.01
CA PHE A 498 -8.92 -17.34 -4.86
C PHE A 498 -9.44 -15.95 -4.53
N PHE A 499 -9.61 -15.12 -5.54
CA PHE A 499 -10.25 -13.81 -5.39
C PHE A 499 -11.73 -13.95 -5.68
N THR A 500 -12.55 -13.91 -4.63
CA THR A 500 -14.00 -14.05 -4.75
C THR A 500 -14.70 -12.70 -4.51
N PRO A 501 -15.94 -12.52 -4.99
CA PRO A 501 -16.71 -11.30 -4.70
C PRO A 501 -16.93 -11.00 -3.22
N ILE A 502 -16.88 -12.03 -2.37
CA ILE A 502 -17.03 -11.93 -0.91
C ILE A 502 -15.70 -11.81 -0.17
N GLY A 503 -14.59 -11.65 -0.90
CA GLY A 503 -13.23 -11.51 -0.37
C GLY A 503 -12.28 -12.62 -0.79
N PRO A 504 -11.00 -12.48 -0.48
CA PRO A 504 -10.00 -13.49 -0.79
C PRO A 504 -10.23 -14.75 0.04
N LEU A 505 -10.08 -15.89 -0.61
CA LEU A 505 -10.09 -17.21 -0.01
C LEU A 505 -8.70 -17.81 -0.19
N ASN A 506 -8.01 -18.07 0.90
CA ASN A 506 -6.66 -18.59 0.92
C ASN A 506 -6.66 -19.99 1.53
N PHE A 507 -6.01 -20.93 0.84
CA PHE A 507 -5.73 -22.26 1.35
C PHE A 507 -4.23 -22.51 1.33
N SER A 508 -3.72 -23.21 2.33
CA SER A 508 -2.35 -23.71 2.31
C SER A 508 -2.25 -25.12 2.90
N LEU A 509 -1.45 -25.95 2.23
CA LEU A 509 -1.01 -27.24 2.71
C LEU A 509 0.48 -27.16 2.96
N SER A 510 0.93 -27.55 4.13
CA SER A 510 2.31 -27.39 4.56
C SER A 510 2.79 -28.56 5.40
N GLU A 511 4.06 -28.89 5.22
CA GLU A 511 4.75 -29.90 5.99
C GLU A 511 5.94 -29.27 6.74
N PRO A 512 6.01 -29.39 8.07
CA PRO A 512 7.15 -28.95 8.85
C PRO A 512 8.40 -29.78 8.54
N ILE A 513 9.51 -29.11 8.20
CA ILE A 513 10.81 -29.75 7.99
C ILE A 513 11.57 -29.82 9.31
N THR A 514 11.60 -28.71 10.05
CA THR A 514 12.23 -28.62 11.37
C THR A 514 11.26 -28.04 12.38
N LYS A 515 11.21 -28.63 13.57
CA LYS A 515 10.36 -28.19 14.67
C LYS A 515 11.03 -28.36 16.02
N GLY A 516 10.63 -27.58 17.00
CA GLY A 516 10.98 -27.76 18.40
C GLY A 516 10.11 -28.85 19.07
N LYS A 517 10.51 -29.25 20.26
CA LYS A 517 9.85 -30.34 21.02
C LYS A 517 8.39 -30.00 21.37
N ASN A 518 8.14 -28.76 21.70
CA ASN A 518 6.82 -28.29 22.19
C ASN A 518 5.99 -27.56 21.15
N ASP A 519 6.50 -27.42 19.92
CA ASP A 519 5.81 -26.70 18.86
C ASP A 519 4.55 -27.45 18.42
N ILE A 520 3.48 -26.71 18.17
CA ILE A 520 2.24 -27.29 17.66
C ILE A 520 2.16 -27.02 16.16
N THR A 521 2.09 -28.10 15.39
CA THR A 521 2.07 -28.08 13.93
C THR A 521 0.65 -28.13 13.37
N GLU A 522 0.45 -27.55 12.19
CA GLU A 522 -0.81 -27.50 11.49
C GLU A 522 -0.58 -27.67 9.98
N SER A 523 -0.95 -28.81 9.42
CA SER A 523 -0.67 -29.12 8.00
C SER A 523 -1.61 -28.42 7.03
N PHE A 524 -2.82 -28.08 7.42
CA PHE A 524 -3.81 -27.42 6.58
C PHE A 524 -4.30 -26.12 7.22
N ARG A 525 -4.33 -25.07 6.44
CA ARG A 525 -4.85 -23.76 6.85
C ARG A 525 -5.74 -23.16 5.78
N PHE A 526 -6.81 -22.51 6.20
CA PHE A 526 -7.66 -21.72 5.33
C PHE A 526 -8.05 -20.40 5.98
N ASN A 527 -8.30 -19.40 5.14
CA ASN A 527 -8.92 -18.14 5.52
C ASN A 527 -9.90 -17.75 4.41
N LEU A 528 -11.09 -17.36 4.80
CA LEU A 528 -12.13 -16.81 3.94
C LEU A 528 -12.61 -15.48 4.51
N GLY A 529 -12.70 -14.47 3.72
CA GLY A 529 -13.31 -13.19 4.07
C GLY A 529 -12.40 -12.00 3.86
N THR A 530 -12.99 -10.83 3.96
CA THR A 530 -12.28 -9.56 3.90
C THR A 530 -11.60 -9.31 5.24
N THR A 531 -10.27 -9.34 5.24
CA THR A 531 -9.49 -8.75 6.34
C THR A 531 -9.41 -7.24 6.10
N PHE A 532 -10.15 -6.46 6.85
CA PHE A 532 -10.05 -5.00 6.87
C PHE A 532 -8.82 -4.52 7.65
#